data_7ae43986eadcb564c57fdafd1701519a
#
_entry.id   7ae43986eadcb564c57fdafd1701519a
#
_cell.length_a   1.000
_cell.length_b   1.000
_cell.length_c   1.000
_cell.angle_alpha   90.00
_cell.angle_beta   90.00
_cell.angle_gamma   90.00
#
_symmetry.space_group_name_H-M   'P 1'
#
loop_
_entity.id
_entity.type
_entity.pdbx_description
1 polymer ?
#
loop_
_entity_poly.entity_id
_entity_poly.type
_entity_poly.pdbx_seq_one_letter_code
_entity_poly.pdbx_strand_id
1 'polypeptide(L)'
;MATATIKKVNVSAPKLEKSQTNGASKKRLEILKTYKIYIGGKFPRTESGRFYSPLNNAGEKLANVCLSSRKDFREAVVAARNAQGDWGSRAAFNRGQILYRIAEMLEGRKAQFIEELIKQDSTKQDAENEILLSIDRFIYYAGWCDKFQQLYSAVNPVASSHFNFSVPEPTGVVSIIAPQNTSLLGLVSVISPVIAGGNTCVVLASFSKPLCAVTFAEVLNSSDVPGGVVNILTGKIAELTSYFADHMDVNATIFCEDDADTQKMIQEKAAMNLKRVVLYNKIN
;
A
#
# COMPACT_ATOMS: atom_id res chain seq x y z
N MET A 1 64.27 -55.75 -58.96
CA MET A 1 63.37 -54.62 -58.70
C MET A 1 61.98 -55.21 -58.46
N ALA A 2 61.54 -55.26 -57.20
CA ALA A 2 60.23 -55.77 -56.84
C ALA A 2 59.36 -54.63 -56.35
N THR A 3 58.29 -54.39 -57.04
CA THR A 3 57.30 -53.36 -56.71
C THR A 3 56.25 -53.93 -55.77
N ALA A 4 56.19 -53.41 -54.55
CA ALA A 4 55.21 -53.80 -53.56
C ALA A 4 53.91 -53.01 -53.75
N THR A 5 52.82 -53.75 -53.94
CA THR A 5 51.45 -53.19 -54.09
C THR A 5 50.83 -53.06 -52.68
N ILE A 6 50.55 -51.81 -52.31
CA ILE A 6 49.85 -51.49 -51.03
C ILE A 6 48.36 -51.64 -51.25
N LYS A 7 47.70 -52.60 -50.53
CA LYS A 7 46.24 -52.73 -50.44
C LYS A 7 45.66 -51.66 -49.49
N LYS A 8 44.76 -50.81 -50.05
CA LYS A 8 43.95 -49.90 -49.23
C LYS A 8 42.91 -50.69 -48.45
N VAL A 9 42.99 -50.62 -47.13
CA VAL A 9 41.95 -51.13 -46.25
C VAL A 9 40.89 -50.01 -46.03
N ASN A 10 39.68 -50.23 -46.49
CA ASN A 10 38.55 -49.34 -46.23
C ASN A 10 38.06 -49.62 -44.78
N VAL A 11 38.33 -48.68 -43.84
CA VAL A 11 37.73 -48.68 -42.53
C VAL A 11 36.45 -47.83 -42.60
N SER A 12 35.28 -48.47 -42.57
CA SER A 12 34.02 -47.80 -42.43
C SER A 12 33.87 -47.24 -41.00
N ALA A 13 33.66 -45.89 -40.90
CA ALA A 13 33.41 -45.20 -39.64
C ALA A 13 32.07 -45.69 -39.04
N PRO A 14 31.99 -45.88 -37.69
CA PRO A 14 30.74 -46.27 -37.05
C PRO A 14 29.71 -45.14 -37.16
N LYS A 15 28.49 -45.45 -37.56
CA LYS A 15 27.33 -44.54 -37.52
C LYS A 15 27.05 -44.19 -36.07
N LEU A 16 27.24 -42.94 -35.70
CA LEU A 16 26.76 -42.35 -34.47
C LEU A 16 25.22 -42.42 -34.47
N GLU A 17 24.65 -43.27 -33.68
CA GLU A 17 23.22 -43.26 -33.34
C GLU A 17 22.93 -41.91 -32.69
N LYS A 18 22.02 -41.14 -33.28
CA LYS A 18 21.48 -39.91 -32.68
C LYS A 18 20.67 -40.37 -31.47
N SER A 19 21.24 -40.22 -30.26
CA SER A 19 20.47 -40.29 -29.04
C SER A 19 19.38 -39.22 -29.10
N GLN A 20 18.13 -39.65 -29.10
CA GLN A 20 16.99 -38.76 -28.90
C GLN A 20 17.09 -38.23 -27.47
N THR A 21 17.72 -37.06 -27.28
CA THR A 21 17.59 -36.31 -26.08
C THR A 21 16.14 -35.81 -26.02
N ASN A 22 15.32 -36.49 -25.20
CA ASN A 22 14.05 -35.95 -24.74
C ASN A 22 14.34 -34.59 -24.10
N GLY A 23 14.13 -33.52 -24.86
CA GLY A 23 14.25 -32.14 -24.42
C GLY A 23 13.09 -31.80 -23.50
N ALA A 24 13.11 -32.30 -22.28
CA ALA A 24 12.40 -31.67 -21.20
C ALA A 24 13.10 -30.31 -21.01
N SER A 25 12.55 -29.26 -21.58
CA SER A 25 12.94 -27.89 -21.36
C SER A 25 12.96 -27.70 -19.84
N LYS A 26 14.15 -27.58 -19.27
CA LYS A 26 14.30 -27.27 -17.84
C LYS A 26 13.58 -25.94 -17.62
N LYS A 27 12.37 -25.99 -17.06
CA LYS A 27 11.59 -24.79 -16.73
C LYS A 27 12.50 -23.94 -15.82
N ARG A 28 12.80 -22.70 -16.27
CA ARG A 28 13.62 -21.79 -15.48
C ARG A 28 12.98 -21.60 -14.13
N LEU A 29 13.80 -21.59 -13.06
CA LEU A 29 13.32 -21.31 -11.72
C LEU A 29 12.68 -19.91 -11.69
N GLU A 30 11.44 -19.84 -11.28
CA GLU A 30 10.72 -18.57 -11.11
C GLU A 30 11.17 -17.90 -9.81
N ILE A 31 11.59 -16.65 -9.90
CA ILE A 31 12.01 -15.86 -8.76
C ILE A 31 10.87 -14.90 -8.40
N LEU A 32 10.20 -15.15 -7.29
CA LEU A 32 9.13 -14.30 -6.81
C LEU A 32 9.68 -12.97 -6.26
N LYS A 33 9.04 -11.86 -6.65
CA LYS A 33 9.30 -10.53 -6.09
C LYS A 33 9.00 -10.55 -4.58
N THR A 34 9.86 -9.90 -3.78
CA THR A 34 9.61 -9.69 -2.36
C THR A 34 9.14 -8.25 -2.13
N TYR A 35 7.90 -8.10 -1.69
CA TYR A 35 7.30 -6.82 -1.35
C TYR A 35 7.62 -6.47 0.10
N LYS A 36 8.24 -5.30 0.28
CA LYS A 36 8.65 -4.77 1.58
C LYS A 36 7.55 -3.87 2.15
N ILE A 37 7.60 -3.58 3.44
CA ILE A 37 6.77 -2.53 4.06
C ILE A 37 7.34 -1.15 3.76
N TYR A 38 6.53 -0.10 3.97
CA TYR A 38 6.93 1.30 3.73
C TYR A 38 6.79 2.10 5.03
N ILE A 39 7.90 2.55 5.58
CA ILE A 39 7.97 3.29 6.85
C ILE A 39 8.95 4.45 6.70
N GLY A 40 8.51 5.67 7.02
CA GLY A 40 9.39 6.84 7.07
C GLY A 40 10.08 7.17 5.74
N GLY A 41 9.44 6.90 4.60
CA GLY A 41 10.03 7.11 3.27
C GLY A 41 11.02 6.01 2.85
N LYS A 42 11.06 4.88 3.54
CA LYS A 42 11.99 3.77 3.29
C LYS A 42 11.24 2.46 3.11
N PHE A 43 11.90 1.49 2.48
CA PHE A 43 11.38 0.14 2.23
C PHE A 43 12.13 -0.92 3.07
N PRO A 44 11.95 -0.97 4.39
CA PRO A 44 12.56 -2.00 5.22
C PRO A 44 11.86 -3.35 4.99
N ARG A 45 12.54 -4.43 5.37
CA ARG A 45 11.88 -5.71 5.67
C ARG A 45 11.25 -5.61 7.06
N THR A 46 10.24 -6.46 7.33
CA THR A 46 9.73 -6.56 8.70
C THR A 46 10.84 -6.99 9.67
N GLU A 47 10.82 -6.46 10.88
CA GLU A 47 11.80 -6.75 11.91
C GLU A 47 11.86 -8.24 12.26
N SER A 48 10.71 -8.91 12.21
CA SER A 48 10.61 -10.35 12.49
C SER A 48 11.13 -11.25 11.37
N GLY A 49 11.42 -10.71 10.17
CA GLY A 49 11.78 -11.47 8.99
C GLY A 49 10.65 -12.34 8.42
N ARG A 50 9.44 -12.32 9.02
CA ARG A 50 8.29 -13.12 8.57
C ARG A 50 7.75 -12.59 7.25
N PHE A 51 7.27 -13.51 6.42
CA PHE A 51 6.57 -13.19 5.18
C PHE A 51 5.43 -14.19 4.93
N TYR A 52 4.54 -13.87 4.03
CA TYR A 52 3.52 -14.75 3.49
C TYR A 52 3.47 -14.60 1.96
N SER A 53 2.86 -15.55 1.30
CA SER A 53 2.67 -15.50 -0.15
C SER A 53 1.18 -15.50 -0.44
N PRO A 54 0.61 -14.37 -0.90
CA PRO A 54 -0.78 -14.34 -1.34
C PRO A 54 -0.94 -15.27 -2.54
N LEU A 55 -2.10 -15.90 -2.64
CA LEU A 55 -2.45 -16.82 -3.72
C LEU A 55 -3.51 -16.16 -4.61
N ASN A 56 -3.48 -16.47 -5.91
CA ASN A 56 -4.60 -16.21 -6.79
C ASN A 56 -5.65 -17.31 -6.70
N ASN A 57 -6.77 -17.16 -7.41
CA ASN A 57 -7.86 -18.13 -7.44
C ASN A 57 -7.43 -19.52 -8.01
N ALA A 58 -6.35 -19.56 -8.77
CA ALA A 58 -5.75 -20.81 -9.26
C ALA A 58 -4.83 -21.50 -8.23
N GLY A 59 -4.63 -20.88 -7.04
CA GLY A 59 -3.75 -21.39 -6.00
C GLY A 59 -2.25 -21.11 -6.24
N GLU A 60 -1.92 -20.25 -7.19
CA GLU A 60 -0.54 -19.91 -7.51
C GLU A 60 -0.04 -18.80 -6.58
N LYS A 61 1.21 -18.91 -6.15
CA LYS A 61 1.87 -17.89 -5.32
C LYS A 61 2.20 -16.67 -6.17
N LEU A 62 1.71 -15.48 -5.75
CA LEU A 62 1.90 -14.24 -6.49
C LEU A 62 3.25 -13.56 -6.16
N ALA A 63 3.63 -13.55 -4.91
CA ALA A 63 4.81 -12.84 -4.43
C ALA A 63 5.15 -13.28 -2.99
N ASN A 64 6.29 -12.82 -2.47
CA ASN A 64 6.58 -12.84 -1.04
C ASN A 64 6.26 -11.46 -0.47
N VAL A 65 5.37 -11.39 0.51
CA VAL A 65 4.93 -10.13 1.13
C VAL A 65 5.30 -10.14 2.59
N CYS A 66 5.88 -9.08 3.10
CA CYS A 66 6.25 -8.96 4.50
C CYS A 66 5.03 -9.13 5.42
N LEU A 67 5.18 -9.88 6.51
CA LEU A 67 4.16 -10.04 7.54
C LEU A 67 4.55 -9.19 8.74
N SER A 68 4.01 -7.97 8.82
CA SER A 68 4.36 -6.97 9.83
C SER A 68 4.09 -7.45 11.25
N SER A 69 4.90 -6.96 12.17
CA SER A 69 4.81 -7.21 13.60
C SER A 69 4.34 -5.97 14.36
N ARG A 70 4.11 -6.13 15.67
CA ARG A 70 3.88 -5.00 16.60
C ARG A 70 5.00 -3.97 16.57
N LYS A 71 6.26 -4.40 16.40
CA LYS A 71 7.41 -3.49 16.35
C LYS A 71 7.39 -2.64 15.09
N ASP A 72 7.09 -3.25 13.94
CA ASP A 72 6.96 -2.51 12.68
C ASP A 72 5.87 -1.44 12.79
N PHE A 73 4.74 -1.77 13.42
CA PHE A 73 3.67 -0.80 13.67
C PHE A 73 4.15 0.36 14.56
N ARG A 74 4.83 0.07 15.66
CA ARG A 74 5.39 1.10 16.55
C ARG A 74 6.37 2.02 15.82
N GLU A 75 7.27 1.46 15.01
CA GLU A 75 8.21 2.25 14.20
C GLU A 75 7.48 3.13 13.18
N ALA A 76 6.42 2.62 12.56
CA ALA A 76 5.58 3.39 11.65
C ALA A 76 4.87 4.54 12.36
N VAL A 77 4.36 4.33 13.59
CA VAL A 77 3.75 5.39 14.40
C VAL A 77 4.78 6.46 14.79
N VAL A 78 6.00 6.07 15.17
CA VAL A 78 7.09 7.01 15.46
C VAL A 78 7.41 7.86 14.22
N ALA A 79 7.52 7.23 13.05
CA ALA A 79 7.76 7.93 11.79
C ALA A 79 6.61 8.91 11.45
N ALA A 80 5.36 8.47 11.63
CA ALA A 80 4.18 9.29 11.41
C ALA A 80 4.14 10.50 12.38
N ARG A 81 4.43 10.27 13.66
CA ARG A 81 4.46 11.33 14.68
C ARG A 81 5.53 12.37 14.39
N ASN A 82 6.73 11.96 13.97
CA ASN A 82 7.82 12.86 13.62
C ASN A 82 7.48 13.73 12.39
N ALA A 83 6.73 13.21 11.43
CA ALA A 83 6.33 13.94 10.22
C ALA A 83 5.09 14.84 10.45
N GLN A 84 4.32 14.63 11.53
CA GLN A 84 3.02 15.26 11.73
C GLN A 84 3.10 16.79 11.83
N GLY A 85 4.06 17.33 12.56
CA GLY A 85 4.19 18.78 12.76
C GLY A 85 4.41 19.53 11.45
N ASP A 86 5.37 19.09 10.67
CA ASP A 86 5.72 19.70 9.38
C ASP A 86 4.61 19.51 8.33
N TRP A 87 3.98 18.33 8.30
CA TRP A 87 2.88 18.08 7.36
C TRP A 87 1.63 18.86 7.71
N GLY A 88 1.25 18.91 8.99
CA GLY A 88 0.06 19.60 9.47
C GLY A 88 0.14 21.12 9.29
N SER A 89 1.32 21.69 9.48
CA SER A 89 1.57 23.14 9.32
C SER A 89 1.80 23.56 7.86
N ARG A 90 1.96 22.62 6.94
CA ARG A 90 2.19 22.90 5.53
C ARG A 90 0.97 23.59 4.91
N ALA A 91 1.22 24.62 4.07
CA ALA A 91 0.16 25.34 3.39
C ALA A 91 -0.77 24.37 2.63
N ALA A 92 -2.08 24.59 2.72
CA ALA A 92 -3.10 23.76 2.08
C ALA A 92 -2.87 23.61 0.58
N PHE A 93 -2.52 24.71 -0.10
CA PHE A 93 -2.18 24.71 -1.53
C PHE A 93 -1.01 23.75 -1.84
N ASN A 94 0.04 23.77 -1.02
CA ASN A 94 1.19 22.88 -1.25
C ASN A 94 0.84 21.41 -1.00
N ARG A 95 -0.01 21.10 -0.01
CA ARG A 95 -0.54 19.72 0.15
C ARG A 95 -1.33 19.30 -1.08
N GLY A 96 -2.16 20.19 -1.64
CA GLY A 96 -2.90 19.94 -2.88
C GLY A 96 -1.99 19.62 -4.07
N GLN A 97 -0.88 20.38 -4.24
CA GLN A 97 0.11 20.11 -5.29
C GLN A 97 0.74 18.72 -5.13
N ILE A 98 1.07 18.30 -3.90
CA ILE A 98 1.64 16.98 -3.63
C ILE A 98 0.63 15.86 -3.93
N LEU A 99 -0.65 16.03 -3.53
CA LEU A 99 -1.70 15.06 -3.87
C LEU A 99 -1.91 14.96 -5.39
N TYR A 100 -1.87 16.08 -6.10
CA TYR A 100 -1.94 16.07 -7.56
C TYR A 100 -0.73 15.37 -8.18
N ARG A 101 0.46 15.57 -7.61
CA ARG A 101 1.67 14.85 -8.04
C ARG A 101 1.55 13.34 -7.84
N ILE A 102 0.89 12.88 -6.78
CA ILE A 102 0.60 11.44 -6.60
C ILE A 102 -0.29 10.93 -7.74
N ALA A 103 -1.33 11.67 -8.13
CA ALA A 103 -2.20 11.31 -9.24
C ALA A 103 -1.43 11.22 -10.57
N GLU A 104 -0.55 12.19 -10.84
CA GLU A 104 0.33 12.22 -12.02
C GLU A 104 1.25 10.98 -12.07
N MET A 105 1.86 10.63 -10.95
CA MET A 105 2.74 9.46 -10.86
C MET A 105 1.98 8.13 -10.97
N LEU A 106 0.74 8.07 -10.48
CA LEU A 106 -0.16 6.93 -10.68
C LEU A 106 -0.52 6.77 -12.17
N GLU A 107 -0.88 7.87 -12.86
CA GLU A 107 -1.18 7.85 -14.28
C GLU A 107 0.02 7.33 -15.10
N GLY A 108 1.22 7.81 -14.78
CA GLY A 108 2.45 7.37 -15.46
C GLY A 108 2.80 5.89 -15.26
N ARG A 109 2.31 5.26 -14.17
CA ARG A 109 2.53 3.84 -13.83
C ARG A 109 1.31 2.96 -14.00
N LYS A 110 0.25 3.45 -14.62
CA LYS A 110 -1.06 2.79 -14.79
C LYS A 110 -0.95 1.35 -15.28
N ALA A 111 -0.13 1.09 -16.30
CA ALA A 111 0.03 -0.26 -16.85
C ALA A 111 0.53 -1.27 -15.81
N GLN A 112 1.47 -0.86 -14.94
CA GLN A 112 2.00 -1.70 -13.86
C GLN A 112 0.91 -2.08 -12.84
N PHE A 113 0.07 -1.12 -12.45
CA PHE A 113 -1.03 -1.38 -11.51
C PHE A 113 -2.09 -2.30 -12.12
N ILE A 114 -2.44 -2.12 -13.40
CA ILE A 114 -3.37 -3.01 -14.11
C ILE A 114 -2.83 -4.45 -14.12
N GLU A 115 -1.53 -4.64 -14.43
CA GLU A 115 -0.93 -5.98 -14.38
C GLU A 115 -0.98 -6.60 -12.97
N GLU A 116 -0.70 -5.83 -11.93
CA GLU A 116 -0.77 -6.31 -10.54
C GLU A 116 -2.20 -6.64 -10.08
N LEU A 117 -3.19 -5.86 -10.51
CA LEU A 117 -4.61 -6.12 -10.25
C LEU A 117 -5.07 -7.40 -10.95
N ILE A 118 -4.70 -7.59 -12.24
CA ILE A 118 -5.01 -8.81 -12.98
C ILE A 118 -4.36 -10.04 -12.32
N LYS A 119 -3.12 -9.93 -11.84
CA LYS A 119 -2.47 -11.02 -11.09
C LYS A 119 -3.23 -11.40 -9.82
N GLN A 120 -3.98 -10.47 -9.24
CA GLN A 120 -4.83 -10.66 -8.05
C GLN A 120 -6.30 -10.93 -8.43
N ASP A 121 -6.54 -11.54 -9.60
CA ASP A 121 -7.82 -12.02 -10.12
C ASP A 121 -8.83 -10.93 -10.50
N SER A 122 -8.40 -9.69 -10.70
CA SER A 122 -9.26 -8.68 -11.30
C SER A 122 -9.41 -8.90 -12.79
N THR A 123 -10.61 -8.65 -13.34
CA THR A 123 -10.74 -8.57 -14.80
C THR A 123 -9.98 -7.35 -15.33
N LYS A 124 -9.62 -7.35 -16.61
CA LYS A 124 -8.92 -6.21 -17.22
C LYS A 124 -9.75 -4.92 -17.07
N GLN A 125 -11.06 -5.01 -17.30
CA GLN A 125 -11.96 -3.85 -17.20
C GLN A 125 -12.05 -3.32 -15.75
N ASP A 126 -12.15 -4.20 -14.76
CA ASP A 126 -12.19 -3.80 -13.35
C ASP A 126 -10.86 -3.20 -12.91
N ALA A 127 -9.73 -3.76 -13.37
CA ALA A 127 -8.41 -3.24 -13.10
C ALA A 127 -8.21 -1.83 -13.69
N GLU A 128 -8.64 -1.61 -14.93
CA GLU A 128 -8.63 -0.28 -15.56
C GLU A 128 -9.50 0.72 -14.81
N ASN A 129 -10.69 0.31 -14.39
CA ASN A 129 -11.59 1.16 -13.62
C ASN A 129 -11.03 1.47 -12.22
N GLU A 130 -10.47 0.48 -11.52
CA GLU A 130 -9.91 0.66 -10.17
C GLU A 130 -8.76 1.69 -10.18
N ILE A 131 -7.85 1.62 -11.15
CA ILE A 131 -6.75 2.59 -11.24
C ILE A 131 -7.24 3.98 -11.64
N LEU A 132 -8.18 4.11 -12.58
CA LEU A 132 -8.73 5.40 -12.98
C LEU A 132 -9.45 6.09 -11.81
N LEU A 133 -10.31 5.37 -11.11
CA LEU A 133 -10.98 5.89 -9.92
C LEU A 133 -10.00 6.26 -8.80
N SER A 134 -8.89 5.56 -8.67
CA SER A 134 -7.84 5.89 -7.69
C SER A 134 -7.13 7.19 -8.03
N ILE A 135 -6.85 7.43 -9.31
CA ILE A 135 -6.28 8.69 -9.80
C ILE A 135 -7.27 9.84 -9.56
N ASP A 136 -8.53 9.68 -9.98
CA ASP A 136 -9.59 10.68 -9.79
C ASP A 136 -9.80 11.02 -8.31
N ARG A 137 -9.64 10.04 -7.41
CA ARG A 137 -9.76 10.23 -5.97
C ARG A 137 -8.66 11.17 -5.43
N PHE A 138 -7.43 11.04 -5.89
CA PHE A 138 -6.34 11.96 -5.51
C PHE A 138 -6.56 13.36 -6.09
N ILE A 139 -7.00 13.47 -7.35
CA ILE A 139 -7.33 14.76 -7.96
C ILE A 139 -8.46 15.46 -7.18
N TYR A 140 -9.50 14.70 -6.81
CA TYR A 140 -10.61 15.20 -6.02
C TYR A 140 -10.15 15.76 -4.67
N TYR A 141 -9.36 15.00 -3.91
CA TYR A 141 -8.86 15.45 -2.61
C TYR A 141 -7.76 16.50 -2.70
N ALA A 142 -7.00 16.56 -3.78
CA ALA A 142 -6.10 17.68 -4.06
C ALA A 142 -6.88 18.99 -4.13
N GLY A 143 -8.03 18.98 -4.84
CA GLY A 143 -8.94 20.14 -4.92
C GLY A 143 -9.65 20.47 -3.60
N TRP A 144 -9.66 19.57 -2.61
CA TRP A 144 -10.26 19.83 -1.30
C TRP A 144 -9.29 20.42 -0.27
N CYS A 145 -7.98 20.33 -0.49
CA CYS A 145 -7.00 20.76 0.48
C CYS A 145 -7.19 22.21 0.96
N ASP A 146 -7.53 23.13 0.05
CA ASP A 146 -7.72 24.56 0.33
C ASP A 146 -9.21 24.96 0.53
N LYS A 147 -10.15 24.04 0.30
CA LYS A 147 -11.59 24.33 0.38
C LYS A 147 -12.19 23.98 1.73
N PHE A 148 -11.76 22.89 2.35
CA PHE A 148 -12.46 22.37 3.54
C PHE A 148 -12.45 23.38 4.70
N GLN A 149 -11.38 24.15 4.87
CA GLN A 149 -11.34 25.19 5.89
C GLN A 149 -12.36 26.30 5.66
N GLN A 150 -12.59 26.70 4.40
CA GLN A 150 -13.60 27.71 4.05
C GLN A 150 -15.02 27.24 4.36
N LEU A 151 -15.29 25.93 4.21
CA LEU A 151 -16.62 25.35 4.41
C LEU A 151 -16.92 24.98 5.86
N TYR A 152 -15.91 24.58 6.62
CA TYR A 152 -16.08 24.08 7.99
C TYR A 152 -15.58 25.05 9.08
N SER A 153 -14.99 26.18 8.71
CA SER A 153 -14.72 27.27 9.65
C SER A 153 -15.96 28.15 9.84
N ALA A 154 -16.11 28.70 11.02
CA ALA A 154 -17.24 29.56 11.35
C ALA A 154 -16.80 30.74 12.20
N VAL A 155 -17.45 31.91 11.98
CA VAL A 155 -17.44 33.02 12.94
C VAL A 155 -18.57 32.78 13.93
N ASN A 156 -18.24 32.72 15.20
CA ASN A 156 -19.18 32.36 16.26
C ASN A 156 -19.78 33.65 16.88
N PRO A 157 -21.11 33.72 17.14
CA PRO A 157 -21.71 34.85 17.83
C PRO A 157 -21.25 34.90 19.28
N VAL A 158 -20.96 36.10 19.76
CA VAL A 158 -20.58 36.36 21.16
C VAL A 158 -21.36 37.56 21.70
N ALA A 159 -21.63 37.56 23.00
CA ALA A 159 -22.36 38.62 23.69
C ALA A 159 -21.46 39.87 24.05
N SER A 160 -20.23 39.88 23.61
CA SER A 160 -19.24 40.91 23.92
C SER A 160 -18.50 41.40 22.66
N SER A 161 -17.65 42.41 22.77
CA SER A 161 -16.87 42.98 21.65
C SER A 161 -15.66 42.09 21.23
N HIS A 162 -15.69 40.79 21.51
CA HIS A 162 -14.65 39.87 21.12
C HIS A 162 -14.96 39.23 19.78
N PHE A 163 -13.92 38.95 18.98
CA PHE A 163 -14.02 38.12 17.79
C PHE A 163 -13.80 36.64 18.17
N ASN A 164 -14.73 35.78 17.84
CA ASN A 164 -14.66 34.34 18.10
C ASN A 164 -14.85 33.57 16.80
N PHE A 165 -13.99 32.61 16.55
CA PHE A 165 -14.06 31.77 15.36
C PHE A 165 -13.59 30.35 15.64
N SER A 166 -14.09 29.42 14.82
CA SER A 166 -13.66 28.01 14.82
C SER A 166 -12.99 27.67 13.49
N VAL A 167 -11.87 26.96 13.55
CA VAL A 167 -11.18 26.44 12.35
C VAL A 167 -10.88 24.96 12.55
N PRO A 168 -10.99 24.12 11.48
CA PRO A 168 -10.55 22.72 11.54
C PRO A 168 -9.03 22.62 11.64
N GLU A 169 -8.56 21.75 12.52
CA GLU A 169 -7.15 21.42 12.69
C GLU A 169 -6.93 19.92 12.42
N PRO A 170 -5.71 19.52 12.00
CA PRO A 170 -5.37 18.10 11.87
C PRO A 170 -5.55 17.36 13.21
N THR A 171 -6.15 16.19 13.16
CA THR A 171 -6.29 15.33 14.34
C THR A 171 -4.94 14.80 14.83
N GLY A 172 -4.01 14.56 13.91
CA GLY A 172 -2.67 14.03 14.20
C GLY A 172 -2.36 12.74 13.45
N VAL A 173 -1.87 11.73 14.15
CA VAL A 173 -1.57 10.41 13.59
C VAL A 173 -2.84 9.56 13.53
N VAL A 174 -3.14 9.03 12.35
CA VAL A 174 -4.31 8.19 12.09
C VAL A 174 -3.86 6.76 11.77
N SER A 175 -4.33 5.78 12.53
CA SER A 175 -4.18 4.37 12.18
C SER A 175 -5.36 3.92 11.31
N ILE A 176 -5.09 3.16 10.25
CA ILE A 176 -6.10 2.78 9.28
C ILE A 176 -6.00 1.28 9.00
N ILE A 177 -7.11 0.57 9.12
CA ILE A 177 -7.26 -0.78 8.61
C ILE A 177 -8.08 -0.65 7.33
N ALA A 178 -7.39 -0.78 6.19
CA ALA A 178 -7.96 -0.55 4.88
C ALA A 178 -8.95 -1.67 4.49
N PRO A 179 -9.88 -1.41 3.55
CA PRO A 179 -10.78 -2.42 3.00
C PRO A 179 -10.01 -3.63 2.46
N GLN A 180 -10.53 -4.82 2.72
CA GLN A 180 -9.86 -6.06 2.32
C GLN A 180 -10.27 -6.57 0.93
N ASN A 181 -11.37 -6.06 0.39
CA ASN A 181 -11.93 -6.48 -0.90
C ASN A 181 -11.27 -5.83 -2.12
N THR A 182 -10.54 -4.72 -1.95
CA THR A 182 -9.83 -4.00 -3.03
C THR A 182 -8.34 -3.98 -2.78
N SER A 183 -7.55 -3.84 -3.83
CA SER A 183 -6.09 -3.77 -3.73
C SER A 183 -5.58 -2.33 -3.65
N LEU A 184 -6.14 -1.42 -4.43
CA LEU A 184 -5.70 -0.03 -4.56
C LEU A 184 -6.78 0.99 -4.17
N LEU A 185 -7.99 0.91 -4.76
CA LEU A 185 -9.01 1.95 -4.62
C LEU A 185 -9.43 2.16 -3.16
N GLY A 186 -9.67 1.10 -2.42
CA GLY A 186 -10.03 1.19 -1.01
C GLY A 186 -8.91 1.82 -0.18
N LEU A 187 -7.66 1.44 -0.44
CA LEU A 187 -6.48 2.01 0.21
C LEU A 187 -6.37 3.52 -0.07
N VAL A 188 -6.46 3.91 -1.34
CA VAL A 188 -6.42 5.32 -1.77
C VAL A 188 -7.57 6.13 -1.17
N SER A 189 -8.77 5.55 -1.13
CA SER A 189 -9.97 6.23 -0.63
C SER A 189 -9.90 6.61 0.85
N VAL A 190 -9.13 5.87 1.64
CA VAL A 190 -8.95 6.18 3.07
C VAL A 190 -7.70 7.01 3.34
N ILE A 191 -6.65 6.91 2.53
CA ILE A 191 -5.41 7.68 2.70
C ILE A 191 -5.60 9.14 2.24
N SER A 192 -6.19 9.35 1.06
CA SER A 192 -6.25 10.68 0.44
C SER A 192 -6.96 11.74 1.29
N PRO A 193 -8.13 11.52 1.92
CA PRO A 193 -8.77 12.51 2.79
C PRO A 193 -7.96 12.78 4.06
N VAL A 194 -7.31 11.75 4.60
CA VAL A 194 -6.52 11.86 5.84
C VAL A 194 -5.33 12.80 5.61
N ILE A 195 -4.54 12.58 4.54
CA ILE A 195 -3.39 13.44 4.26
C ILE A 195 -3.78 14.82 3.71
N ALA A 196 -4.89 14.93 2.97
CA ALA A 196 -5.43 16.22 2.54
C ALA A 196 -5.75 17.14 3.73
N GLY A 197 -6.32 16.57 4.80
CA GLY A 197 -6.60 17.27 6.06
C GLY A 197 -5.37 17.60 6.91
N GLY A 198 -4.15 17.30 6.44
CA GLY A 198 -2.92 17.58 7.18
C GLY A 198 -2.56 16.54 8.25
N ASN A 199 -3.22 15.38 8.25
CA ASN A 199 -2.88 14.27 9.14
C ASN A 199 -1.81 13.38 8.54
N THR A 200 -1.11 12.62 9.38
CA THR A 200 -0.25 11.50 8.95
C THR A 200 -0.94 10.17 9.24
N CYS A 201 -0.54 9.11 8.54
CA CYS A 201 -1.18 7.82 8.75
C CYS A 201 -0.24 6.62 8.75
N VAL A 202 -0.70 5.57 9.45
CA VAL A 202 -0.17 4.22 9.39
C VAL A 202 -1.29 3.31 8.92
N VAL A 203 -1.12 2.68 7.77
CA VAL A 203 -2.17 1.91 7.10
C VAL A 203 -1.80 0.44 7.04
N LEU A 204 -2.71 -0.42 7.46
CA LEU A 204 -2.66 -1.86 7.20
C LEU A 204 -3.42 -2.12 5.90
N ALA A 205 -2.68 -2.51 4.86
CA ALA A 205 -3.22 -2.84 3.54
C ALA A 205 -3.98 -4.18 3.54
N SER A 206 -4.72 -4.44 2.47
CA SER A 206 -5.41 -5.72 2.26
C SER A 206 -4.44 -6.91 2.39
N PHE A 207 -4.83 -7.89 3.20
CA PHE A 207 -4.05 -9.13 3.37
C PHE A 207 -4.12 -10.03 2.14
N SER A 208 -5.30 -10.12 1.53
CA SER A 208 -5.54 -10.98 0.37
C SER A 208 -5.02 -10.35 -0.94
N LYS A 209 -5.06 -9.02 -1.06
CA LYS A 209 -4.70 -8.27 -2.28
C LYS A 209 -3.63 -7.20 -2.02
N PRO A 210 -2.43 -7.56 -1.54
CA PRO A 210 -1.45 -6.59 -1.03
C PRO A 210 -0.55 -5.96 -2.11
N LEU A 211 -0.52 -6.45 -3.35
CA LEU A 211 0.53 -6.08 -4.32
C LEU A 211 0.51 -4.59 -4.64
N CYS A 212 -0.65 -4.04 -4.98
CA CYS A 212 -0.76 -2.61 -5.34
C CYS A 212 -0.40 -1.67 -4.18
N ALA A 213 -0.58 -2.10 -2.92
CA ALA A 213 -0.25 -1.26 -1.77
C ALA A 213 1.25 -0.92 -1.70
N VAL A 214 2.12 -1.89 -1.99
CA VAL A 214 3.57 -1.68 -1.97
C VAL A 214 4.04 -0.93 -3.21
N THR A 215 3.47 -1.21 -4.37
CA THR A 215 3.73 -0.45 -5.60
C THR A 215 3.24 0.99 -5.46
N PHE A 216 2.14 1.23 -4.76
CA PHE A 216 1.68 2.57 -4.40
C PHE A 216 2.65 3.28 -3.43
N ALA A 217 3.28 2.58 -2.50
CA ALA A 217 4.34 3.15 -1.69
C ALA A 217 5.53 3.67 -2.51
N GLU A 218 5.87 3.00 -3.63
CA GLU A 218 6.88 3.48 -4.57
C GLU A 218 6.44 4.79 -5.27
N VAL A 219 5.13 4.91 -5.56
CA VAL A 219 4.54 6.15 -6.09
C VAL A 219 4.66 7.27 -5.06
N LEU A 220 4.26 7.05 -3.81
CA LEU A 220 4.38 8.03 -2.73
C LEU A 220 5.82 8.52 -2.56
N ASN A 221 6.79 7.61 -2.59
CA ASN A 221 8.21 7.92 -2.44
C ASN A 221 8.77 8.77 -3.58
N SER A 222 8.15 8.74 -4.75
CA SER A 222 8.54 9.53 -5.94
C SER A 222 7.64 10.74 -6.20
N SER A 223 6.68 11.04 -5.30
CA SER A 223 5.68 12.11 -5.46
C SER A 223 5.86 13.27 -4.49
N ASP A 224 7.06 13.52 -4.00
CA ASP A 224 7.38 14.57 -3.05
C ASP A 224 6.63 14.48 -1.70
N VAL A 225 6.03 13.31 -1.39
CA VAL A 225 5.42 13.04 -0.08
C VAL A 225 6.52 12.90 0.96
N PRO A 226 6.54 13.72 2.01
CA PRO A 226 7.57 13.59 3.04
C PRO A 226 7.52 12.22 3.72
N GLY A 227 8.70 11.65 3.97
CA GLY A 227 8.81 10.36 4.66
C GLY A 227 8.09 10.40 6.02
N GLY A 228 7.21 9.43 6.27
CA GLY A 228 6.42 9.35 7.49
C GLY A 228 4.99 9.90 7.38
N VAL A 229 4.68 10.73 6.39
CA VAL A 229 3.28 11.18 6.16
C VAL A 229 2.35 10.02 5.91
N VAL A 230 2.77 9.07 5.08
CA VAL A 230 2.07 7.80 4.86
C VAL A 230 3.04 6.66 5.17
N ASN A 231 2.59 5.70 5.96
CA ASN A 231 3.32 4.48 6.25
C ASN A 231 2.41 3.29 5.93
N ILE A 232 2.90 2.31 5.16
CA ILE A 232 2.10 1.19 4.68
C ILE A 232 2.69 -0.11 5.21
N LEU A 233 1.87 -0.83 5.96
CA LEU A 233 2.15 -2.14 6.51
C LEU A 233 1.31 -3.19 5.78
N THR A 234 1.85 -4.39 5.71
CA THR A 234 1.17 -5.59 5.22
C THR A 234 1.14 -6.65 6.32
N GLY A 235 0.03 -7.35 6.49
CA GLY A 235 -0.09 -8.33 7.56
C GLY A 235 -1.52 -8.70 7.88
N LYS A 236 -1.69 -9.57 8.89
CA LYS A 236 -3.00 -10.05 9.30
C LYS A 236 -3.71 -9.04 10.20
N ILE A 237 -4.97 -8.75 9.91
CA ILE A 237 -5.84 -7.89 10.72
C ILE A 237 -5.86 -8.39 12.16
N ALA A 238 -6.15 -9.68 12.38
CA ALA A 238 -6.26 -10.26 13.72
C ALA A 238 -5.00 -10.10 14.59
N GLU A 239 -3.80 -10.03 13.99
CA GLU A 239 -2.55 -9.84 14.73
C GLU A 239 -2.27 -8.38 15.09
N LEU A 240 -2.76 -7.42 14.30
CA LEU A 240 -2.35 -6.01 14.41
C LEU A 240 -3.42 -5.06 14.92
N THR A 241 -4.71 -5.33 14.69
CA THR A 241 -5.81 -4.40 15.00
C THR A 241 -5.81 -3.92 16.44
N SER A 242 -5.54 -4.83 17.38
CA SER A 242 -5.45 -4.47 18.81
C SER A 242 -4.42 -3.35 19.06
N TYR A 243 -3.26 -3.41 18.41
CA TYR A 243 -2.21 -2.39 18.55
C TYR A 243 -2.57 -1.09 17.86
N PHE A 244 -3.26 -1.14 16.72
CA PHE A 244 -3.77 0.03 16.00
C PHE A 244 -4.76 0.82 16.86
N ALA A 245 -5.61 0.12 17.61
CA ALA A 245 -6.58 0.73 18.50
C ALA A 245 -5.98 1.23 19.84
N ASP A 246 -4.92 0.61 20.35
CA ASP A 246 -4.43 0.81 21.71
C ASP A 246 -3.25 1.81 21.80
N HIS A 247 -2.51 2.07 20.72
CA HIS A 247 -1.27 2.86 20.77
C HIS A 247 -1.53 4.32 21.16
N MET A 248 -0.88 4.80 22.22
CA MET A 248 -1.14 6.14 22.80
C MET A 248 -0.83 7.30 21.85
N ASP A 249 0.17 7.18 20.97
CA ASP A 249 0.54 8.22 20.00
C ASP A 249 -0.33 8.23 18.73
N VAL A 250 -1.36 7.39 18.67
CA VAL A 250 -2.38 7.42 17.62
C VAL A 250 -3.57 8.23 18.09
N ASN A 251 -4.00 9.22 17.32
CA ASN A 251 -5.08 10.15 17.67
C ASN A 251 -6.45 9.72 17.13
N ALA A 252 -6.47 8.94 16.04
CA ALA A 252 -7.69 8.39 15.47
C ALA A 252 -7.44 7.02 14.85
N THR A 253 -8.50 6.19 14.80
CA THR A 253 -8.48 4.88 14.15
C THR A 253 -9.62 4.80 13.16
N ILE A 254 -9.30 4.40 11.92
CA ILE A 254 -10.27 4.11 10.87
C ILE A 254 -10.30 2.59 10.65
N PHE A 255 -11.49 2.01 10.69
CA PHE A 255 -11.69 0.58 10.44
C PHE A 255 -12.71 0.40 9.32
N CYS A 256 -12.35 -0.37 8.29
CA CYS A 256 -13.11 -0.49 7.05
C CYS A 256 -13.68 -1.90 6.81
N GLU A 257 -13.93 -2.65 7.86
CA GLU A 257 -14.53 -3.99 7.77
C GLU A 257 -15.80 -4.09 8.60
N ASP A 258 -16.73 -4.93 8.13
CA ASP A 258 -18.01 -5.19 8.81
C ASP A 258 -17.88 -6.39 9.77
N ASP A 259 -17.10 -6.19 10.83
CA ASP A 259 -16.90 -7.18 11.89
C ASP A 259 -17.22 -6.53 13.23
N ALA A 260 -18.42 -6.81 13.74
CA ALA A 260 -18.97 -6.20 14.96
C ALA A 260 -18.09 -6.44 16.20
N ASP A 261 -17.50 -7.63 16.36
CA ASP A 261 -16.65 -7.96 17.50
C ASP A 261 -15.33 -7.15 17.45
N THR A 262 -14.72 -7.04 16.28
CA THR A 262 -13.54 -6.22 16.10
C THR A 262 -13.86 -4.73 16.26
N GLN A 263 -14.99 -4.24 15.76
CA GLN A 263 -15.44 -2.86 15.94
C GLN A 263 -15.62 -2.52 17.43
N LYS A 264 -16.28 -3.40 18.18
CA LYS A 264 -16.45 -3.26 19.63
C LYS A 264 -15.10 -3.21 20.35
N MET A 265 -14.20 -4.12 20.05
CA MET A 265 -12.85 -4.15 20.64
C MET A 265 -12.07 -2.87 20.35
N ILE A 266 -12.16 -2.34 19.10
CA ILE A 266 -11.52 -1.07 18.72
C ILE A 266 -12.09 0.09 19.55
N GLN A 267 -13.42 0.19 19.69
CA GLN A 267 -14.08 1.24 20.47
C GLN A 267 -13.68 1.19 21.95
N GLU A 268 -13.69 0.01 22.56
CA GLU A 268 -13.29 -0.19 23.95
C GLU A 268 -11.83 0.24 24.20
N LYS A 269 -10.90 -0.17 23.32
CA LYS A 269 -9.49 0.21 23.43
C LYS A 269 -9.23 1.68 23.14
N ALA A 270 -9.91 2.24 22.16
CA ALA A 270 -9.79 3.65 21.81
C ALA A 270 -10.31 4.58 22.93
N ALA A 271 -11.32 4.15 23.68
CA ALA A 271 -11.86 4.90 24.81
C ALA A 271 -10.83 5.10 25.92
N MET A 272 -9.88 4.18 26.11
CA MET A 272 -8.85 4.26 27.15
C MET A 272 -7.90 5.46 26.98
N ASN A 273 -7.80 6.03 25.78
CA ASN A 273 -6.94 7.17 25.47
C ASN A 273 -7.62 8.22 24.56
N LEU A 274 -8.95 8.26 24.60
CA LEU A 274 -9.80 9.28 23.97
C LEU A 274 -9.58 9.44 22.44
N LYS A 275 -9.28 8.34 21.75
CA LYS A 275 -9.15 8.34 20.30
C LYS A 275 -10.48 8.58 19.60
N ARG A 276 -10.42 9.25 18.47
CA ARG A 276 -11.53 9.25 17.52
C ARG A 276 -11.58 7.91 16.78
N VAL A 277 -12.77 7.35 16.64
CA VAL A 277 -13.01 6.09 15.91
C VAL A 277 -13.95 6.36 14.76
N VAL A 278 -13.55 5.96 13.55
CA VAL A 278 -14.38 6.02 12.35
C VAL A 278 -14.55 4.60 11.83
N LEU A 279 -15.80 4.15 11.73
CA LEU A 279 -16.17 2.82 11.26
C LEU A 279 -16.88 2.95 9.91
N TYR A 280 -16.34 2.27 8.90
CA TYR A 280 -16.98 2.17 7.58
C TYR A 280 -17.46 0.74 7.37
N ASN A 281 -18.77 0.52 7.47
CA ASN A 281 -19.37 -0.81 7.36
C ASN A 281 -19.49 -1.30 5.91
N LYS A 282 -19.51 -0.40 4.94
CA LYS A 282 -19.46 -0.70 3.50
C LYS A 282 -18.85 0.49 2.79
N ILE A 283 -17.67 0.30 2.22
CA ILE A 283 -17.12 1.23 1.23
C ILE A 283 -17.49 0.65 -0.14
N ASN A 284 -18.53 1.18 -0.75
CA ASN A 284 -18.91 0.88 -2.13
C ASN A 284 -18.09 1.74 -3.09
#